data_ebaa5c3bfc09afbee7a7f93781d5a58f
#
_entry.id   ebaa5c3bfc09afbee7a7f93781d5a58f
#
_cell.length_a   1.000
_cell.length_b   1.000
_cell.length_c   1.000
_cell.angle_alpha   90.00
_cell.angle_beta   90.00
_cell.angle_gamma   90.00
#
_symmetry.space_group_name_H-M   'P 1'
#
loop_
_entity.id
_entity.type
_entity.pdbx_description
1 polymer ?
#
loop_
_entity_poly.entity_id
_entity_poly.type
_entity_poly.pdbx_seq_one_letter_code
_entity_poly.pdbx_strand_id
1 'polypeptide(L)'
;MRLIVTADLHYDHAKSRPSADDIISNINHTGCDVLLVVGDAAASAGTGIEECLSRFTHRGPKLFVPGNHELWTLEADSYELFTRILPRRIESLGWHWLESRPFVDGQIAIVGTLGWYDYSFAQRELGIPTRFYAKKISPGAASHFSEHAHLLNPSDDISPKAMEVVARWNDGRFVKLHRPDEQFLDELLGKLRSQLNELTDNLHRSTRDIQIVAATHHLPFRELLPPSHSAQWDFTKAYLGAEKLGQLLLEFPHITYAFCGHSHFAARARIGHIDAVNIGSGYRQKSFKTITL
;
A
#
# COMPACT_ATOMS: atom_id res chain seq x y z
N MET A 1 -19.26 14.82 4.95
CA MET A 1 -18.13 15.00 4.01
C MET A 1 -18.17 13.88 2.96
N ARG A 2 -18.14 14.23 1.67
CA ARG A 2 -18.07 13.26 0.56
C ARG A 2 -16.61 13.00 0.20
N LEU A 3 -16.14 11.79 0.43
CA LEU A 3 -14.78 11.34 0.14
C LEU A 3 -14.77 10.46 -1.11
N ILE A 4 -13.88 10.76 -2.07
CA ILE A 4 -13.54 9.85 -3.17
C ILE A 4 -12.18 9.25 -2.89
N VAL A 5 -12.06 7.92 -3.06
CA VAL A 5 -10.82 7.14 -2.86
C VAL A 5 -10.51 6.34 -4.13
N THR A 6 -9.29 6.47 -4.64
CA THR A 6 -8.75 5.64 -5.73
C THR A 6 -7.34 5.18 -5.40
N ALA A 7 -6.82 4.17 -6.13
CA ALA A 7 -5.48 3.60 -5.94
C ALA A 7 -4.96 3.00 -7.25
N ASP A 8 -3.67 2.64 -7.28
CA ASP A 8 -3.04 1.81 -8.31
C ASP A 8 -3.23 2.36 -9.74
N LEU A 9 -3.00 3.66 -9.92
CA LEU A 9 -3.16 4.30 -11.23
C LEU A 9 -2.08 3.87 -12.23
N HIS A 10 -0.85 3.61 -11.75
CA HIS A 10 0.29 3.17 -12.57
C HIS A 10 0.41 3.97 -13.89
N TYR A 11 0.39 5.28 -13.77
CA TYR A 11 0.25 6.19 -14.90
C TYR A 11 1.45 6.16 -15.86
N ASP A 12 2.64 5.79 -15.36
CA ASP A 12 3.86 5.53 -16.10
C ASP A 12 3.79 4.27 -16.97
N HIS A 13 2.85 3.37 -16.71
CA HIS A 13 2.72 2.13 -17.45
C HIS A 13 1.80 2.30 -18.67
N ALA A 14 2.30 2.08 -19.90
CA ALA A 14 1.57 2.31 -21.14
C ALA A 14 0.19 1.62 -21.20
N LYS A 15 0.06 0.40 -20.65
CA LYS A 15 -1.22 -0.34 -20.61
C LYS A 15 -2.23 0.25 -19.63
N SER A 16 -1.77 1.01 -18.65
CA SER A 16 -2.58 1.58 -17.57
C SER A 16 -3.07 2.99 -17.91
N ARG A 17 -2.26 3.75 -18.65
CA ARG A 17 -2.50 5.18 -18.91
C ARG A 17 -3.91 5.49 -19.47
N PRO A 18 -4.46 4.78 -20.47
CA PRO A 18 -5.79 5.10 -20.99
C PRO A 18 -6.88 4.94 -19.92
N SER A 19 -6.88 3.80 -19.18
CA SER A 19 -7.86 3.57 -18.12
C SER A 19 -7.66 4.49 -16.91
N ALA A 20 -6.43 4.95 -16.66
CA ALA A 20 -6.14 5.96 -15.64
C ALA A 20 -6.67 7.34 -16.05
N ASP A 21 -6.53 7.74 -17.31
CA ASP A 21 -7.13 8.98 -17.84
C ASP A 21 -8.66 8.95 -17.73
N ASP A 22 -9.29 7.85 -18.10
CA ASP A 22 -10.74 7.67 -18.03
C ASP A 22 -11.24 7.79 -16.59
N ILE A 23 -10.60 7.10 -15.64
CA ILE A 23 -11.03 7.13 -14.23
C ILE A 23 -10.80 8.51 -13.59
N ILE A 24 -9.69 9.18 -13.89
CA ILE A 24 -9.41 10.54 -13.41
C ILE A 24 -10.46 11.51 -13.96
N SER A 25 -10.81 11.41 -15.25
CA SER A 25 -11.89 12.20 -15.85
C SER A 25 -13.22 11.98 -15.12
N ASN A 26 -13.59 10.72 -14.86
CA ASN A 26 -14.80 10.38 -14.13
C ASN A 26 -14.79 10.95 -12.69
N ILE A 27 -13.67 10.87 -11.98
CA ILE A 27 -13.51 11.45 -10.64
C ILE A 27 -13.72 12.98 -10.70
N ASN A 28 -13.09 13.65 -11.66
CA ASN A 28 -13.20 15.09 -11.84
C ASN A 28 -14.67 15.53 -12.08
N HIS A 29 -15.45 14.74 -12.84
CA HIS A 29 -16.87 15.02 -13.09
C HIS A 29 -17.77 14.68 -11.89
N THR A 30 -17.41 13.65 -11.11
CA THR A 30 -18.23 13.18 -9.98
C THR A 30 -18.23 14.20 -8.83
N GLY A 31 -17.10 14.87 -8.59
CA GLY A 31 -16.91 15.84 -7.52
C GLY A 31 -16.94 15.23 -6.11
N CYS A 32 -16.21 15.81 -5.19
CA CYS A 32 -16.13 15.41 -3.78
C CYS A 32 -15.75 16.62 -2.92
N ASP A 33 -15.81 16.45 -1.58
CA ASP A 33 -15.23 17.43 -0.66
C ASP A 33 -13.74 17.16 -0.47
N VAL A 34 -13.35 15.88 -0.42
CA VAL A 34 -11.97 15.43 -0.26
C VAL A 34 -11.66 14.32 -1.27
N LEU A 35 -10.48 14.38 -1.89
CA LEU A 35 -9.97 13.36 -2.80
C LEU A 35 -8.77 12.64 -2.17
N LEU A 36 -8.75 11.32 -2.20
CA LEU A 36 -7.69 10.47 -1.65
C LEU A 36 -7.15 9.51 -2.71
N VAL A 37 -5.84 9.52 -2.93
CA VAL A 37 -5.11 8.53 -3.74
C VAL A 37 -4.28 7.65 -2.81
N VAL A 38 -4.53 6.35 -2.86
CA VAL A 38 -3.93 5.34 -1.96
C VAL A 38 -2.86 4.53 -2.68
N GLY A 39 -1.80 5.23 -3.07
CA GLY A 39 -0.57 4.66 -3.62
C GLY A 39 -0.60 4.24 -5.08
N ASP A 40 0.58 3.98 -5.58
CA ASP A 40 0.85 3.51 -6.94
C ASP A 40 0.25 4.42 -8.02
N ALA A 41 0.45 5.74 -7.86
CA ALA A 41 0.14 6.71 -8.91
C ALA A 41 1.07 6.50 -10.11
N ALA A 42 2.37 6.40 -9.87
CA ALA A 42 3.43 6.06 -10.83
C ALA A 42 4.75 5.78 -10.10
N ALA A 43 5.71 5.12 -10.77
CA ALA A 43 7.07 4.99 -10.25
C ALA A 43 7.74 6.36 -10.08
N SER A 44 8.66 6.47 -9.10
CA SER A 44 9.35 7.73 -8.78
C SER A 44 10.27 8.25 -9.89
N ALA A 45 10.71 7.37 -10.78
CA ALA A 45 11.54 7.74 -11.91
C ALA A 45 10.77 8.56 -12.97
N GLY A 46 11.35 9.65 -13.44
CA GLY A 46 10.72 10.53 -14.43
C GLY A 46 9.62 11.43 -13.86
N THR A 47 8.66 11.79 -14.69
CA THR A 47 7.59 12.77 -14.43
C THR A 47 6.20 12.13 -14.25
N GLY A 48 6.13 10.79 -14.17
CA GLY A 48 4.85 10.07 -14.14
C GLY A 48 3.93 10.44 -12.97
N ILE A 49 4.51 10.72 -11.82
CA ILE A 49 3.76 11.16 -10.63
C ILE A 49 3.13 12.53 -10.89
N GLU A 50 3.91 13.50 -11.37
CA GLU A 50 3.42 14.86 -11.68
C GLU A 50 2.37 14.82 -12.77
N GLU A 51 2.64 14.06 -13.84
CA GLU A 51 1.69 13.90 -14.95
C GLU A 51 0.37 13.32 -14.48
N CYS A 52 0.41 12.31 -13.60
CA CYS A 52 -0.78 11.69 -13.03
C CYS A 52 -1.55 12.67 -12.13
N LEU A 53 -0.88 13.19 -11.10
CA LEU A 53 -1.53 13.96 -10.04
C LEU A 53 -2.02 15.34 -10.52
N SER A 54 -1.38 15.96 -11.52
CA SER A 54 -1.82 17.22 -12.10
C SER A 54 -3.13 17.11 -12.91
N ARG A 55 -3.54 15.91 -13.31
CA ARG A 55 -4.80 15.69 -14.03
C ARG A 55 -6.04 15.78 -13.15
N PHE A 56 -5.88 15.68 -11.83
CA PHE A 56 -6.98 15.89 -10.91
C PHE A 56 -7.27 17.38 -10.74
N THR A 57 -8.43 17.81 -11.23
CA THR A 57 -8.87 19.23 -11.22
C THR A 57 -9.61 19.61 -9.94
N HIS A 58 -9.72 18.69 -8.97
CA HIS A 58 -10.33 18.94 -7.67
C HIS A 58 -9.66 20.13 -6.95
N ARG A 59 -10.47 21.10 -6.48
CA ARG A 59 -9.98 22.32 -5.84
C ARG A 59 -9.92 22.22 -4.30
N GLY A 60 -10.61 21.24 -3.72
CA GLY A 60 -10.57 20.95 -2.28
C GLY A 60 -9.30 20.16 -1.89
N PRO A 61 -9.24 19.67 -0.65
CA PRO A 61 -8.14 18.86 -0.15
C PRO A 61 -7.91 17.62 -1.01
N LYS A 62 -6.65 17.43 -1.40
CA LYS A 62 -6.16 16.26 -2.12
C LYS A 62 -5.13 15.56 -1.26
N LEU A 63 -5.40 14.31 -0.90
CA LEU A 63 -4.62 13.51 0.03
C LEU A 63 -3.91 12.38 -0.69
N PHE A 64 -2.68 12.11 -0.31
CA PHE A 64 -1.86 11.10 -0.94
C PHE A 64 -1.19 10.19 0.10
N VAL A 65 -1.31 8.89 -0.13
CA VAL A 65 -0.51 7.83 0.51
C VAL A 65 0.38 7.24 -0.57
N PRO A 66 1.69 7.06 -0.35
CA PRO A 66 2.54 6.40 -1.35
C PRO A 66 2.25 4.90 -1.44
N GLY A 67 2.58 4.30 -2.58
CA GLY A 67 2.67 2.86 -2.75
C GLY A 67 4.11 2.38 -2.91
N ASN A 68 4.32 1.08 -3.13
CA ASN A 68 5.65 0.53 -3.33
C ASN A 68 6.27 0.99 -4.67
N HIS A 69 5.48 1.28 -5.70
CA HIS A 69 5.99 1.80 -6.97
C HIS A 69 6.60 3.19 -6.83
N GLU A 70 6.11 4.06 -5.95
CA GLU A 70 6.76 5.33 -5.66
C GLU A 70 8.16 5.15 -5.07
N LEU A 71 8.47 3.99 -4.46
CA LEU A 71 9.78 3.67 -3.91
C LEU A 71 10.71 2.98 -4.93
N TRP A 72 10.20 2.61 -6.11
CA TRP A 72 11.00 1.94 -7.13
C TRP A 72 12.04 2.89 -7.73
N THR A 73 13.31 2.45 -7.66
CA THR A 73 14.46 3.17 -8.19
C THR A 73 15.55 2.19 -8.64
N LEU A 74 16.35 2.58 -9.63
CA LEU A 74 17.55 1.84 -10.03
C LEU A 74 18.81 2.36 -9.33
N GLU A 75 18.87 3.64 -9.02
CA GLU A 75 20.08 4.34 -8.58
C GLU A 75 19.97 4.94 -7.19
N ALA A 76 18.79 5.50 -6.85
CA ALA A 76 18.59 6.22 -5.59
C ALA A 76 18.36 5.26 -4.39
N ASP A 77 18.48 5.79 -3.19
CA ASP A 77 18.04 5.17 -1.95
C ASP A 77 16.52 5.32 -1.82
N SER A 78 15.79 4.21 -1.74
CA SER A 78 14.33 4.21 -1.61
C SER A 78 13.87 4.81 -0.28
N TYR A 79 14.65 4.68 0.79
CA TYR A 79 14.33 5.27 2.08
C TYR A 79 14.48 6.80 2.04
N GLU A 80 15.50 7.31 1.36
CA GLU A 80 15.65 8.75 1.13
C GLU A 80 14.53 9.29 0.22
N LEU A 81 14.15 8.54 -0.82
CA LEU A 81 12.98 8.87 -1.62
C LEU A 81 11.74 9.03 -0.75
N PHE A 82 11.45 8.02 0.08
CA PHE A 82 10.27 7.98 0.93
C PHE A 82 10.25 9.09 1.99
N THR A 83 11.37 9.32 2.66
CA THR A 83 11.41 10.21 3.84
C THR A 83 11.64 11.68 3.50
N ARG A 84 12.25 11.99 2.36
CA ARG A 84 12.71 13.35 2.05
C ARG A 84 12.25 13.86 0.67
N ILE A 85 12.37 13.05 -0.37
CA ILE A 85 12.17 13.53 -1.74
C ILE A 85 10.68 13.54 -2.10
N LEU A 86 10.01 12.40 -1.95
CA LEU A 86 8.60 12.26 -2.30
C LEU A 86 7.66 13.19 -1.52
N PRO A 87 7.81 13.38 -0.19
CA PRO A 87 6.97 14.34 0.52
C PRO A 87 7.00 15.74 -0.09
N ARG A 88 8.20 16.25 -0.37
CA ARG A 88 8.38 17.58 -0.98
C ARG A 88 7.80 17.66 -2.38
N ARG A 89 8.02 16.61 -3.18
CA ARG A 89 7.54 16.50 -4.55
C ARG A 89 6.00 16.49 -4.60
N ILE A 90 5.36 15.69 -3.77
CA ILE A 90 3.91 15.57 -3.67
C ILE A 90 3.27 16.85 -3.12
N GLU A 91 3.83 17.43 -2.07
CA GLU A 91 3.32 18.65 -1.47
C GLU A 91 3.48 19.87 -2.42
N SER A 92 4.52 19.91 -3.25
CA SER A 92 4.69 20.96 -4.26
C SER A 92 3.61 20.94 -5.34
N LEU A 93 2.93 19.79 -5.55
CA LEU A 93 1.79 19.64 -6.44
C LEU A 93 0.43 19.98 -5.77
N GLY A 94 0.46 20.45 -4.52
CA GLY A 94 -0.72 20.78 -3.74
C GLY A 94 -1.47 19.57 -3.17
N TRP A 95 -0.79 18.44 -2.99
CA TRP A 95 -1.30 17.26 -2.33
C TRP A 95 -0.78 17.16 -0.90
N HIS A 96 -1.61 16.67 0.02
CA HIS A 96 -1.23 16.44 1.41
C HIS A 96 -0.62 15.04 1.56
N TRP A 97 0.61 14.97 2.07
CA TRP A 97 1.32 13.72 2.32
C TRP A 97 0.89 13.11 3.67
N LEU A 98 0.03 12.09 3.64
CA LEU A 98 -0.59 11.53 4.86
C LEU A 98 0.40 10.77 5.77
N GLU A 99 1.52 10.29 5.24
CA GLU A 99 2.58 9.68 6.09
C GLU A 99 3.16 10.66 7.11
N SER A 100 3.14 11.96 6.83
CA SER A 100 3.72 12.97 7.73
C SER A 100 2.75 13.42 8.80
N ARG A 101 1.48 13.57 8.46
CA ARG A 101 0.45 14.08 9.37
C ARG A 101 -0.96 13.70 8.94
N PRO A 102 -1.89 13.53 9.88
CA PRO A 102 -3.30 13.34 9.57
C PRO A 102 -3.90 14.55 8.83
N PHE A 103 -4.94 14.32 8.06
CA PHE A 103 -5.87 15.35 7.63
C PHE A 103 -7.05 15.37 8.59
N VAL A 104 -7.44 16.56 9.07
CA VAL A 104 -8.58 16.73 10.00
C VAL A 104 -9.49 17.83 9.48
N ASP A 105 -10.78 17.52 9.38
CA ASP A 105 -11.84 18.46 9.02
C ASP A 105 -13.08 18.19 9.91
N GLY A 106 -13.34 19.09 10.84
CA GLY A 106 -14.40 18.98 11.83
C GLY A 106 -14.27 17.74 12.72
N GLN A 107 -15.18 16.79 12.55
CA GLN A 107 -15.21 15.51 13.29
C GLN A 107 -14.63 14.33 12.46
N ILE A 108 -14.07 14.59 11.30
CA ILE A 108 -13.47 13.56 10.44
C ILE A 108 -11.95 13.72 10.46
N ALA A 109 -11.25 12.62 10.68
CA ALA A 109 -9.81 12.54 10.47
C ALA A 109 -9.49 11.45 9.44
N ILE A 110 -8.49 11.70 8.60
CA ILE A 110 -7.95 10.72 7.66
C ILE A 110 -6.47 10.55 7.99
N VAL A 111 -6.08 9.34 8.35
CA VAL A 111 -4.70 8.93 8.55
C VAL A 111 -4.24 8.07 7.39
N GLY A 112 -2.94 8.07 7.11
CA GLY A 112 -2.46 7.24 6.02
C GLY A 112 -1.04 6.75 6.25
N THR A 113 -0.76 5.55 5.73
CA THR A 113 0.58 4.97 5.66
C THR A 113 0.73 4.13 4.40
N LEU A 114 1.95 4.10 3.85
CA LEU A 114 2.34 3.12 2.84
C LEU A 114 1.93 1.71 3.30
N GLY A 115 2.08 1.43 4.60
CA GLY A 115 2.12 0.07 5.08
C GLY A 115 3.30 -0.66 4.42
N TRP A 116 3.56 -1.88 4.80
CA TRP A 116 4.57 -2.73 4.19
C TRP A 116 4.22 -4.18 4.48
N TYR A 117 5.15 -5.09 4.25
CA TYR A 117 4.98 -6.51 4.50
C TYR A 117 6.06 -7.04 5.46
N ASP A 118 5.67 -8.06 6.23
CA ASP A 118 6.52 -8.84 7.13
C ASP A 118 6.41 -10.34 6.86
N TYR A 119 5.88 -10.68 5.69
CA TYR A 119 5.62 -12.04 5.22
C TYR A 119 4.56 -12.81 6.02
N SER A 120 3.85 -12.15 6.95
CA SER A 120 2.77 -12.79 7.72
C SER A 120 1.64 -13.31 6.82
N PHE A 121 1.46 -12.73 5.61
CA PHE A 121 0.51 -13.20 4.60
C PHE A 121 1.01 -14.37 3.74
N ALA A 122 2.24 -14.88 3.98
CA ALA A 122 2.75 -16.05 3.27
C ALA A 122 1.83 -17.27 3.42
N GLN A 123 1.70 -18.03 2.35
CA GLN A 123 0.92 -19.27 2.35
C GLN A 123 1.80 -20.41 2.87
N ARG A 124 1.54 -20.86 4.11
CA ARG A 124 2.36 -21.86 4.81
C ARG A 124 2.41 -23.20 4.08
N GLU A 125 1.36 -23.52 3.32
CA GLU A 125 1.22 -24.76 2.53
C GLU A 125 2.24 -24.86 1.39
N LEU A 126 2.90 -23.76 1.02
CA LEU A 126 4.00 -23.77 0.05
C LEU A 126 5.28 -24.37 0.64
N GLY A 127 5.45 -24.39 1.98
CA GLY A 127 6.64 -24.89 2.63
C GLY A 127 7.92 -24.17 2.24
N ILE A 128 7.82 -22.85 1.98
CA ILE A 128 8.96 -22.01 1.58
C ILE A 128 9.56 -21.34 2.81
N PRO A 129 10.88 -21.56 3.10
CA PRO A 129 11.56 -20.92 4.22
C PRO A 129 11.61 -19.38 4.10
N THR A 130 11.56 -18.67 5.24
CA THR A 130 11.49 -17.20 5.33
C THR A 130 12.62 -16.49 4.58
N ARG A 131 13.82 -17.08 4.52
CA ARG A 131 14.97 -16.49 3.80
C ARG A 131 14.69 -16.20 2.32
N PHE A 132 13.83 -16.98 1.68
CA PHE A 132 13.41 -16.74 0.29
C PHE A 132 12.48 -15.54 0.17
N TYR A 133 11.54 -15.38 1.11
CA TYR A 133 10.70 -14.19 1.17
C TYR A 133 11.52 -12.93 1.41
N ALA A 134 12.48 -12.96 2.35
CA ALA A 134 13.37 -11.84 2.62
C ALA A 134 14.22 -11.42 1.40
N LYS A 135 14.51 -12.35 0.50
CA LYS A 135 15.23 -12.09 -0.77
C LYS A 135 14.28 -11.88 -1.96
N LYS A 136 12.97 -11.97 -1.72
CA LYS A 136 11.93 -11.71 -2.73
C LYS A 136 12.06 -12.61 -3.97
N ILE A 137 12.54 -13.84 -3.75
CA ILE A 137 12.73 -14.87 -4.76
C ILE A 137 12.35 -16.23 -4.21
N SER A 138 11.58 -17.02 -4.95
CA SER A 138 11.21 -18.38 -4.56
C SER A 138 12.35 -19.39 -4.76
N PRO A 139 12.31 -20.57 -4.11
CA PRO A 139 13.36 -21.59 -4.25
C PRO A 139 13.62 -22.02 -5.70
N GLY A 140 12.55 -22.29 -6.47
CA GLY A 140 12.69 -22.66 -7.87
C GLY A 140 13.29 -21.54 -8.71
N ALA A 141 12.93 -20.27 -8.47
CA ALA A 141 13.57 -19.16 -9.15
C ALA A 141 15.03 -18.99 -8.73
N ALA A 142 15.35 -19.14 -7.43
CA ALA A 142 16.70 -19.01 -6.90
C ALA A 142 17.67 -20.03 -7.53
N SER A 143 17.21 -21.24 -7.88
CA SER A 143 18.03 -22.27 -8.53
C SER A 143 18.55 -21.87 -9.92
N HIS A 144 17.95 -20.88 -10.55
CA HIS A 144 18.36 -20.36 -11.87
C HIS A 144 19.37 -19.22 -11.80
N PHE A 145 19.76 -18.75 -10.60
CA PHE A 145 20.64 -17.60 -10.42
C PHE A 145 21.77 -17.93 -9.45
N SER A 146 23.02 -17.85 -9.94
CA SER A 146 24.21 -18.15 -9.15
C SER A 146 24.34 -17.28 -7.89
N GLU A 147 23.92 -16.01 -7.96
CA GLU A 147 23.91 -15.07 -6.85
C GLU A 147 22.98 -15.49 -5.69
N HIS A 148 21.97 -16.33 -5.99
CA HIS A 148 21.01 -16.84 -5.01
C HIS A 148 21.24 -18.30 -4.62
N ALA A 149 22.26 -18.98 -5.15
CA ALA A 149 22.56 -20.38 -4.85
C ALA A 149 22.76 -20.65 -3.36
N HIS A 150 23.31 -19.68 -2.60
CA HIS A 150 23.49 -19.77 -1.16
C HIS A 150 22.19 -19.94 -0.37
N LEU A 151 21.04 -19.50 -0.93
CA LEU A 151 19.74 -19.65 -0.30
C LEU A 151 19.23 -21.09 -0.31
N LEU A 152 19.78 -21.94 -1.19
CA LEU A 152 19.42 -23.34 -1.29
C LEU A 152 20.12 -24.22 -0.25
N ASN A 153 20.98 -23.64 0.58
CA ASN A 153 21.71 -24.33 1.66
C ASN A 153 21.27 -23.77 3.04
N PRO A 154 20.79 -24.62 3.98
CA PRO A 154 20.55 -26.06 3.81
C PRO A 154 19.35 -26.32 2.86
N SER A 155 19.34 -27.50 2.22
CA SER A 155 18.26 -27.87 1.28
C SER A 155 17.20 -28.78 1.91
N ASP A 156 17.45 -29.31 3.10
CA ASP A 156 16.60 -30.24 3.84
C ASP A 156 15.29 -29.59 4.38
N ASP A 157 15.28 -28.28 4.49
CA ASP A 157 14.09 -27.48 4.87
C ASP A 157 13.28 -26.98 3.66
N ILE A 158 13.66 -27.34 2.43
CA ILE A 158 12.97 -26.94 1.20
C ILE A 158 12.16 -28.12 0.66
N SER A 159 10.82 -28.00 0.66
CA SER A 159 9.98 -29.05 0.12
C SER A 159 10.11 -29.17 -1.41
N PRO A 160 9.87 -30.35 -2.01
CA PRO A 160 9.80 -30.48 -3.46
C PRO A 160 8.79 -29.53 -4.11
N LYS A 161 7.66 -29.32 -3.46
CA LYS A 161 6.63 -28.36 -3.89
C LYS A 161 7.17 -26.92 -3.91
N ALA A 162 7.98 -26.52 -2.93
CA ALA A 162 8.61 -25.20 -2.89
C ALA A 162 9.57 -25.00 -4.06
N MET A 163 10.31 -26.05 -4.48
CA MET A 163 11.21 -26.00 -5.64
C MET A 163 10.47 -25.82 -6.98
N GLU A 164 9.19 -26.19 -7.09
CA GLU A 164 8.38 -25.98 -8.28
C GLU A 164 7.90 -24.53 -8.42
N VAL A 165 7.99 -23.74 -7.36
CA VAL A 165 7.59 -22.33 -7.39
C VAL A 165 8.70 -21.49 -8.02
N VAL A 166 8.41 -20.91 -9.19
CA VAL A 166 9.32 -20.02 -9.92
C VAL A 166 8.72 -18.63 -9.97
N ALA A 167 9.07 -17.80 -8.99
CA ALA A 167 8.53 -16.44 -8.84
C ALA A 167 9.58 -15.48 -8.25
N ARG A 168 9.51 -14.21 -8.65
CA ARG A 168 10.28 -13.10 -8.07
C ARG A 168 9.34 -11.93 -7.82
N TRP A 169 9.55 -11.24 -6.70
CA TRP A 169 8.85 -10.00 -6.40
C TRP A 169 9.71 -8.80 -6.79
N ASN A 170 9.14 -7.86 -7.53
CA ASN A 170 9.89 -6.77 -8.16
C ASN A 170 10.51 -5.79 -7.17
N ASP A 171 9.96 -5.63 -5.97
CA ASP A 171 10.59 -4.80 -4.94
C ASP A 171 12.01 -5.27 -4.59
N GLY A 172 12.31 -6.55 -4.76
CA GLY A 172 13.67 -7.08 -4.61
C GLY A 172 14.69 -6.49 -5.61
N ARG A 173 14.22 -5.92 -6.71
CA ARG A 173 15.07 -5.28 -7.73
C ARG A 173 15.08 -3.76 -7.61
N PHE A 174 13.96 -3.17 -7.24
CA PHE A 174 13.72 -1.74 -7.39
C PHE A 174 13.64 -1.00 -6.05
N VAL A 175 13.47 -1.69 -4.93
CA VAL A 175 13.40 -1.05 -3.60
C VAL A 175 14.69 -1.29 -2.83
N LYS A 176 15.33 -0.20 -2.40
CA LYS A 176 16.62 -0.18 -1.66
C LYS A 176 16.43 0.54 -0.32
N LEU A 177 15.91 -0.18 0.68
CA LEU A 177 15.65 0.40 2.01
C LEU A 177 16.88 0.35 2.94
N HIS A 178 17.90 -0.48 2.63
CA HIS A 178 19.08 -0.72 3.46
C HIS A 178 18.75 -1.20 4.88
N ARG A 179 17.61 -1.85 5.05
CA ARG A 179 17.13 -2.47 6.30
C ARG A 179 16.17 -3.61 5.97
N PRO A 180 15.90 -4.53 6.93
CA PRO A 180 14.87 -5.55 6.79
C PRO A 180 13.48 -4.95 6.56
N ASP A 181 12.63 -5.66 5.80
CA ASP A 181 11.26 -5.24 5.52
C ASP A 181 10.44 -5.10 6.81
N GLU A 182 10.63 -6.02 7.75
CA GLU A 182 9.96 -6.01 9.05
C GLU A 182 10.32 -4.76 9.87
N GLN A 183 11.59 -4.34 9.84
CA GLN A 183 12.02 -3.11 10.52
C GLN A 183 11.38 -1.88 9.89
N PHE A 184 11.31 -1.84 8.56
CA PHE A 184 10.66 -0.73 7.86
C PHE A 184 9.18 -0.66 8.19
N LEU A 185 8.49 -1.81 8.21
CA LEU A 185 7.09 -1.87 8.64
C LEU A 185 6.94 -1.36 10.08
N ASP A 186 7.76 -1.81 11.02
CA ASP A 186 7.68 -1.39 12.43
C ASP A 186 7.88 0.13 12.59
N GLU A 187 8.75 0.76 11.78
CA GLU A 187 8.89 2.22 11.74
C GLU A 187 7.63 2.94 11.26
N LEU A 188 6.98 2.40 10.20
CA LEU A 188 5.73 2.95 9.67
C LEU A 188 4.58 2.81 10.68
N LEU A 189 4.45 1.65 11.30
CA LEU A 189 3.44 1.39 12.33
C LEU A 189 3.65 2.28 13.57
N GLY A 190 4.90 2.52 13.97
CA GLY A 190 5.22 3.45 15.05
C GLY A 190 4.76 4.88 14.77
N LYS A 191 4.97 5.37 13.55
CA LYS A 191 4.49 6.69 13.11
C LYS A 191 2.96 6.77 13.09
N LEU A 192 2.30 5.77 12.48
CA LEU A 192 0.85 5.69 12.42
C LEU A 192 0.23 5.64 13.82
N ARG A 193 0.79 4.84 14.72
CA ARG A 193 0.37 4.77 16.14
C ARG A 193 0.48 6.13 16.83
N SER A 194 1.58 6.86 16.62
CA SER A 194 1.76 8.20 17.19
C SER A 194 0.70 9.17 16.70
N GLN A 195 0.38 9.17 15.41
CA GLN A 195 -0.68 10.00 14.84
C GLN A 195 -2.07 9.64 15.42
N LEU A 196 -2.38 8.35 15.54
CA LEU A 196 -3.64 7.88 16.08
C LEU A 196 -3.78 8.22 17.57
N ASN A 197 -2.73 8.07 18.36
CA ASN A 197 -2.71 8.47 19.77
C ASN A 197 -2.94 9.99 19.92
N GLU A 198 -2.26 10.82 19.14
CA GLU A 198 -2.44 12.27 19.17
C GLU A 198 -3.89 12.67 18.86
N LEU A 199 -4.50 12.03 17.85
CA LEU A 199 -5.91 12.26 17.52
C LEU A 199 -6.84 11.86 18.68
N THR A 200 -6.62 10.71 19.31
CA THR A 200 -7.46 10.20 20.40
C THR A 200 -7.24 10.97 21.71
N ASP A 201 -6.02 11.39 22.04
CA ASP A 201 -5.73 12.22 23.21
C ASP A 201 -6.38 13.60 23.12
N ASN A 202 -6.42 14.17 21.90
CA ASN A 202 -7.14 15.42 21.65
C ASN A 202 -8.66 15.26 21.81
N LEU A 203 -9.21 14.06 21.60
CA LEU A 203 -10.62 13.73 21.86
C LEU A 203 -10.96 13.76 23.37
N HIS A 204 -10.10 13.22 24.21
CA HIS A 204 -10.30 13.25 25.67
C HIS A 204 -10.35 14.67 26.23
N ARG A 205 -9.84 15.65 25.48
CA ARG A 205 -9.90 17.09 25.80
C ARG A 205 -11.08 17.81 25.15
N SER A 206 -11.76 17.17 24.21
CA SER A 206 -12.90 17.68 23.45
C SER A 206 -14.11 16.76 23.66
N THR A 207 -15.28 17.31 23.87
CA THR A 207 -16.56 16.52 23.97
C THR A 207 -17.07 16.02 22.61
N ARG A 208 -16.24 16.02 21.57
CA ARG A 208 -16.65 15.67 20.20
C ARG A 208 -16.20 14.25 19.86
N ASP A 209 -17.12 13.42 19.37
CA ASP A 209 -16.75 12.16 18.73
C ASP A 209 -16.04 12.44 17.39
N ILE A 210 -14.92 11.74 17.14
CA ILE A 210 -14.24 11.80 15.85
C ILE A 210 -14.42 10.46 15.12
N GLN A 211 -14.67 10.54 13.83
CA GLN A 211 -14.61 9.38 12.96
C GLN A 211 -13.27 9.38 12.21
N ILE A 212 -12.57 8.25 12.26
CA ILE A 212 -11.26 8.09 11.59
C ILE A 212 -11.41 7.17 10.38
N VAL A 213 -10.85 7.61 9.25
CA VAL A 213 -10.63 6.80 8.05
C VAL A 213 -9.14 6.50 7.95
N ALA A 214 -8.78 5.23 7.88
CA ALA A 214 -7.41 4.78 7.62
C ALA A 214 -7.22 4.52 6.11
N ALA A 215 -6.11 4.97 5.55
CA ALA A 215 -5.68 4.68 4.19
C ALA A 215 -4.32 3.99 4.24
N THR A 216 -4.23 2.78 3.70
CA THR A 216 -2.98 2.03 3.65
C THR A 216 -2.77 1.50 2.24
N HIS A 217 -1.58 1.67 1.63
CA HIS A 217 -1.41 1.09 0.30
C HIS A 217 -1.41 -0.43 0.37
N HIS A 218 -0.58 -1.02 1.23
CA HIS A 218 -0.60 -2.46 1.50
C HIS A 218 -1.82 -2.90 2.31
N LEU A 219 -2.24 -4.14 2.13
CA LEU A 219 -3.42 -4.70 2.76
C LEU A 219 -3.24 -4.82 4.28
N PRO A 220 -4.19 -4.31 5.08
CA PRO A 220 -4.15 -4.48 6.53
C PRO A 220 -4.74 -5.81 7.01
N PHE A 221 -5.52 -6.53 6.18
CA PHE A 221 -6.26 -7.71 6.60
C PHE A 221 -6.19 -8.84 5.56
N ARG A 222 -6.07 -10.09 6.02
CA ARG A 222 -6.06 -11.30 5.17
C ARG A 222 -7.33 -11.49 4.37
N GLU A 223 -8.47 -11.04 4.89
CA GLU A 223 -9.78 -11.13 4.26
C GLU A 223 -9.87 -10.34 2.95
N LEU A 224 -8.93 -9.44 2.72
CA LEU A 224 -8.81 -8.67 1.47
C LEU A 224 -7.87 -9.32 0.45
N LEU A 225 -7.23 -10.46 0.80
CA LEU A 225 -6.34 -11.16 -0.13
C LEU A 225 -7.12 -11.71 -1.32
N PRO A 226 -6.55 -11.64 -2.52
CA PRO A 226 -7.12 -12.29 -3.69
C PRO A 226 -7.10 -13.83 -3.55
N PRO A 227 -8.04 -14.53 -4.21
CA PRO A 227 -8.09 -15.99 -4.18
C PRO A 227 -6.79 -16.60 -4.75
N SER A 228 -6.50 -17.83 -4.35
CA SER A 228 -5.42 -18.65 -4.92
C SER A 228 -5.79 -19.13 -6.30
N HIS A 229 -4.83 -19.05 -7.23
CA HIS A 229 -4.98 -19.63 -8.58
C HIS A 229 -3.69 -20.32 -9.08
N SER A 230 -2.54 -20.09 -8.42
CA SER A 230 -1.27 -20.78 -8.70
C SER A 230 -0.30 -20.62 -7.53
N ALA A 231 0.63 -21.56 -7.39
CA ALA A 231 1.66 -21.50 -6.35
C ALA A 231 2.59 -20.28 -6.51
N GLN A 232 2.84 -19.84 -7.75
CA GLN A 232 3.61 -18.64 -8.05
C GLN A 232 2.90 -17.38 -7.52
N TRP A 233 1.58 -17.30 -7.72
CA TRP A 233 0.77 -16.21 -7.18
C TRP A 233 0.71 -16.26 -5.65
N ASP A 234 0.54 -17.45 -5.08
CA ASP A 234 0.49 -17.64 -3.63
C ASP A 234 1.79 -17.23 -2.94
N PHE A 235 2.95 -17.42 -3.61
CA PHE A 235 4.21 -16.88 -3.14
C PHE A 235 4.18 -15.34 -3.02
N THR A 236 3.56 -14.66 -3.98
CA THR A 236 3.51 -13.18 -3.97
C THR A 236 2.61 -12.61 -2.89
N LYS A 237 1.66 -13.37 -2.34
CA LYS A 237 0.78 -12.93 -1.25
C LYS A 237 1.55 -12.48 -0.01
N ALA A 238 2.75 -13.03 0.22
CA ALA A 238 3.62 -12.64 1.32
C ALA A 238 3.98 -11.15 1.32
N TYR A 239 3.87 -10.48 0.16
CA TYR A 239 4.23 -9.08 -0.03
C TYR A 239 3.02 -8.15 -0.12
N LEU A 240 1.80 -8.68 0.00
CA LEU A 240 0.60 -7.86 -0.18
C LEU A 240 0.23 -7.05 1.06
N GLY A 241 0.79 -7.34 2.22
CA GLY A 241 0.51 -6.61 3.46
C GLY A 241 1.00 -7.33 4.71
N ALA A 242 0.49 -6.94 5.86
CA ALA A 242 0.93 -7.46 7.15
C ALA A 242 -0.22 -7.54 8.17
N GLU A 243 -0.23 -8.62 8.97
CA GLU A 243 -1.19 -8.79 10.08
C GLU A 243 -1.02 -7.71 11.16
N LYS A 244 0.21 -7.30 11.47
CA LYS A 244 0.50 -6.23 12.44
C LYS A 244 -0.18 -4.91 12.08
N LEU A 245 -0.30 -4.60 10.79
CA LEU A 245 -0.98 -3.38 10.33
C LEU A 245 -2.46 -3.42 10.70
N GLY A 246 -3.14 -4.51 10.40
CA GLY A 246 -4.55 -4.69 10.76
C GLY A 246 -4.78 -4.73 12.25
N GLN A 247 -3.89 -5.39 13.01
CA GLN A 247 -3.93 -5.41 14.48
C GLN A 247 -3.84 -4.00 15.06
N LEU A 248 -2.91 -3.17 14.55
CA LEU A 248 -2.81 -1.76 14.96
C LEU A 248 -4.12 -1.00 14.71
N LEU A 249 -4.72 -1.14 13.53
CA LEU A 249 -5.97 -0.42 13.23
C LEU A 249 -7.12 -0.84 14.15
N LEU A 250 -7.20 -2.11 14.52
CA LEU A 250 -8.24 -2.64 15.43
C LEU A 250 -8.12 -2.13 16.86
N GLU A 251 -6.95 -1.67 17.31
CA GLU A 251 -6.78 -1.06 18.64
C GLU A 251 -7.53 0.28 18.79
N PHE A 252 -7.88 0.94 17.68
CA PHE A 252 -8.49 2.26 17.66
C PHE A 252 -9.98 2.21 17.25
N PRO A 253 -10.92 2.23 18.19
CA PRO A 253 -12.34 2.03 17.92
C PRO A 253 -12.98 3.13 17.06
N HIS A 254 -12.36 4.29 16.94
CA HIS A 254 -12.82 5.40 16.11
C HIS A 254 -12.52 5.19 14.61
N ILE A 255 -11.70 4.20 14.23
CA ILE A 255 -11.46 3.85 12.83
C ILE A 255 -12.67 3.07 12.30
N THR A 256 -13.45 3.69 11.43
CA THR A 256 -14.67 3.08 10.86
C THR A 256 -14.45 2.51 9.47
N TYR A 257 -13.49 3.06 8.73
CA TYR A 257 -13.10 2.61 7.39
C TYR A 257 -11.60 2.41 7.28
N ALA A 258 -11.20 1.38 6.52
CA ALA A 258 -9.83 1.18 6.06
C ALA A 258 -9.81 0.95 4.55
N PHE A 259 -9.18 1.86 3.79
CA PHE A 259 -9.02 1.73 2.34
C PHE A 259 -7.60 1.30 2.00
N CYS A 260 -7.48 0.37 1.03
CA CYS A 260 -6.19 -0.06 0.50
C CYS A 260 -6.22 -0.30 -1.01
N GLY A 261 -5.05 -0.54 -1.60
CA GLY A 261 -4.84 -0.88 -3.01
C GLY A 261 -3.96 -2.11 -3.16
N HIS A 262 -2.91 -1.99 -3.95
CA HIS A 262 -1.76 -2.89 -4.09
C HIS A 262 -2.05 -4.26 -4.73
N SER A 263 -3.03 -5.02 -4.28
CA SER A 263 -3.30 -6.35 -4.83
C SER A 263 -4.05 -6.33 -6.16
N HIS A 264 -4.52 -5.17 -6.61
CA HIS A 264 -5.35 -4.98 -7.79
C HIS A 264 -6.66 -5.79 -7.80
N PHE A 265 -7.05 -6.34 -6.65
CA PHE A 265 -8.23 -7.17 -6.48
C PHE A 265 -9.27 -6.45 -5.62
N ALA A 266 -10.46 -6.19 -6.19
CA ALA A 266 -11.55 -5.55 -5.46
C ALA A 266 -12.06 -6.51 -4.36
N ALA A 267 -11.98 -6.07 -3.12
CA ALA A 267 -12.47 -6.82 -1.96
C ALA A 267 -13.08 -5.89 -0.92
N ARG A 268 -14.02 -6.39 -0.15
CA ARG A 268 -14.60 -5.72 1.00
C ARG A 268 -14.90 -6.73 2.10
N ALA A 269 -14.54 -6.39 3.33
CA ALA A 269 -14.83 -7.20 4.50
C ALA A 269 -15.11 -6.32 5.71
N ARG A 270 -15.96 -6.79 6.63
CA ARG A 270 -16.14 -6.18 7.95
C ARG A 270 -15.27 -6.94 8.94
N ILE A 271 -14.26 -6.25 9.50
CA ILE A 271 -13.35 -6.83 10.49
C ILE A 271 -13.48 -6.02 11.80
N GLY A 272 -14.09 -6.63 12.82
CA GLY A 272 -14.45 -5.92 14.03
C GLY A 272 -15.35 -4.73 13.73
N HIS A 273 -14.90 -3.54 14.11
CA HIS A 273 -15.62 -2.28 13.88
C HIS A 273 -15.24 -1.60 12.55
N ILE A 274 -14.26 -2.15 11.78
CA ILE A 274 -13.73 -1.55 10.56
C ILE A 274 -14.41 -2.13 9.32
N ASP A 275 -14.89 -1.26 8.44
CA ASP A 275 -15.29 -1.60 7.08
C ASP A 275 -14.06 -1.47 6.16
N ALA A 276 -13.44 -2.58 5.84
CA ALA A 276 -12.20 -2.62 5.08
C ALA A 276 -12.48 -2.82 3.59
N VAL A 277 -11.88 -2.00 2.73
CA VAL A 277 -12.12 -1.96 1.29
C VAL A 277 -10.81 -1.90 0.52
N ASN A 278 -10.55 -2.90 -0.31
CA ASN A 278 -9.54 -2.80 -1.36
C ASN A 278 -10.19 -2.21 -2.62
N ILE A 279 -9.61 -1.15 -3.16
CA ILE A 279 -10.15 -0.41 -4.31
C ILE A 279 -10.24 -1.29 -5.55
N GLY A 280 -9.22 -2.11 -5.80
CA GLY A 280 -9.21 -3.09 -6.88
C GLY A 280 -8.96 -2.51 -8.27
N SER A 281 -8.08 -1.53 -8.37
CA SER A 281 -7.64 -0.98 -9.66
C SER A 281 -6.52 -1.83 -10.26
N GLY A 282 -6.77 -2.49 -11.38
CA GLY A 282 -5.75 -3.21 -12.16
C GLY A 282 -5.19 -2.36 -13.30
N TYR A 283 -4.21 -2.90 -14.07
CA TYR A 283 -3.55 -2.14 -15.14
C TYR A 283 -4.48 -1.69 -16.27
N ARG A 284 -5.53 -2.45 -16.58
CA ARG A 284 -6.46 -2.15 -17.70
C ARG A 284 -7.83 -1.66 -17.25
N GLN A 285 -8.10 -1.75 -15.95
CA GLN A 285 -9.39 -1.35 -15.37
C GLN A 285 -9.11 -0.65 -14.06
N LYS A 286 -9.53 0.59 -13.97
CA LYS A 286 -9.40 1.41 -12.76
C LYS A 286 -10.74 1.54 -12.05
N SER A 287 -10.67 1.80 -10.75
CA SER A 287 -11.85 1.92 -9.88
C SER A 287 -11.65 3.07 -8.90
N PHE A 288 -12.76 3.63 -8.44
CA PHE A 288 -12.79 4.49 -7.25
C PHE A 288 -14.00 4.15 -6.39
N LYS A 289 -13.96 4.56 -5.15
CA LYS A 289 -15.07 4.45 -4.20
C LYS A 289 -15.48 5.85 -3.76
N THR A 290 -16.79 6.03 -3.55
CA THR A 290 -17.34 7.25 -2.94
C THR A 290 -18.03 6.86 -1.66
N ILE A 291 -17.71 7.56 -0.57
CA ILE A 291 -18.40 7.41 0.70
C ILE A 291 -18.84 8.78 1.23
N THR A 292 -19.87 8.76 2.04
CA THR A 292 -20.31 9.93 2.82
C THR A 292 -20.01 9.64 4.29
N LEU A 293 -19.26 10.51 4.92
CA LEU A 293 -18.83 10.48 6.32
C LEU A 293 -19.61 11.52 7.12
#